data_885d5aeb3dc27a5de650850e7c1a18a4
#
_entry.id   885d5aeb3dc27a5de650850e7c1a18a4
#
_cell.length_a   1.000
_cell.length_b   1.000
_cell.length_c   1.000
_cell.angle_alpha   90.00
_cell.angle_beta   90.00
_cell.angle_gamma   90.00
#
_symmetry.space_group_name_H-M   'P 1'
#
loop_
_entity.id
_entity.type
_entity.pdbx_description
1 polymer ?
#
loop_
_entity_poly.entity_id
_entity_poly.type
_entity_poly.pdbx_seq_one_letter_code
_entity_poly.pdbx_strand_id
1 'polypeptide(L)'
;MQVFPNEDSCIQYLEKKRWKDRIISPFDSTSTVYKCKNHKYRCKNTGKYFTVKTNTIFAKSKIPLIKWLYLIFIYTKHKRSLSSHQAARDLGVTQKTAWYMMNKLRELTKRQNESSPEDFAAVIWGCEIDESYIGGKNKNRHKNKKVEKCQGRSYKDKVPVFGILQRNGKLIAKVVERTDMEHLLPIIKKYIKKGSVIYTDGLEYSGLTDDYIIRSVNHSARLYGYFEFDETDAMIMVCNNGIENAWSHLKRTIFGTYYHVSRKYMQKYVDEYVFRFNTRKLRDSDRFHLYLQYICCIGEYG
;
A
#
# COMPACT_ATOMS: atom_id res chain seq x y z
N MET A 1 18.91 -8.95 17.23
CA MET A 1 17.62 -9.60 17.51
C MET A 1 17.46 -10.00 18.97
N GLN A 2 17.76 -9.08 19.87
CA GLN A 2 17.61 -9.33 21.32
C GLN A 2 16.15 -9.30 21.82
N VAL A 3 15.18 -8.88 20.98
CA VAL A 3 13.79 -8.65 21.43
C VAL A 3 12.98 -9.96 21.51
N PHE A 4 13.29 -10.96 20.68
CA PHE A 4 12.58 -12.25 20.67
C PHE A 4 13.59 -13.40 20.71
N PRO A 5 13.95 -13.91 21.90
CA PRO A 5 14.92 -14.98 22.04
C PRO A 5 14.39 -16.35 21.56
N ASN A 6 13.08 -16.57 21.58
CA ASN A 6 12.46 -17.83 21.20
C ASN A 6 11.01 -17.64 20.70
N GLU A 7 10.38 -18.75 20.27
CA GLU A 7 9.01 -18.76 19.76
C GLU A 7 7.98 -18.36 20.83
N ASP A 8 8.20 -18.77 22.09
CA ASP A 8 7.28 -18.45 23.20
C ASP A 8 7.23 -16.96 23.48
N SER A 9 8.37 -16.27 23.44
CA SER A 9 8.42 -14.81 23.57
C SER A 9 7.68 -14.10 22.45
N CYS A 10 7.72 -14.63 21.23
CA CYS A 10 6.95 -14.13 20.10
C CYS A 10 5.43 -14.30 20.32
N ILE A 11 5.01 -15.46 20.81
CA ILE A 11 3.61 -15.75 21.12
C ILE A 11 3.10 -14.80 22.19
N GLN A 12 3.81 -14.70 23.33
CA GLN A 12 3.43 -13.80 24.44
C GLN A 12 3.33 -12.33 23.98
N TYR A 13 4.28 -11.90 23.16
CA TYR A 13 4.25 -10.54 22.61
C TYR A 13 3.01 -10.29 21.74
N LEU A 14 2.66 -11.23 20.86
CA LEU A 14 1.46 -11.12 20.02
C LEU A 14 0.17 -11.24 20.84
N GLU A 15 0.13 -12.09 21.86
CA GLU A 15 -1.00 -12.21 22.80
C GLU A 15 -1.26 -10.87 23.48
N LYS A 16 -0.21 -10.24 24.04
CA LYS A 16 -0.31 -8.92 24.67
C LYS A 16 -0.79 -7.84 23.68
N LYS A 17 -0.32 -7.88 22.43
CA LYS A 17 -0.74 -6.91 21.40
C LYS A 17 -2.18 -7.12 20.94
N ARG A 18 -2.61 -8.38 20.80
CA ARG A 18 -3.92 -8.74 20.27
C ARG A 18 -5.03 -8.59 21.30
N TRP A 19 -4.79 -9.03 22.52
CA TRP A 19 -5.83 -9.17 23.54
C TRP A 19 -5.73 -8.19 24.70
N LYS A 20 -4.61 -7.46 24.80
CA LYS A 20 -4.37 -6.52 25.93
C LYS A 20 -4.63 -7.21 27.28
N ASP A 21 -5.77 -6.88 27.91
CA ASP A 21 -6.13 -7.34 29.27
C ASP A 21 -7.03 -8.58 29.28
N ARG A 22 -7.76 -8.85 28.18
CA ARG A 22 -8.71 -9.96 28.12
C ARG A 22 -8.58 -10.75 26.83
N ILE A 23 -8.43 -12.05 26.93
CA ILE A 23 -8.39 -12.96 25.77
C ILE A 23 -9.81 -13.07 25.20
N ILE A 24 -9.95 -12.72 23.91
CA ILE A 24 -11.21 -12.73 23.19
C ILE A 24 -11.18 -13.86 22.17
N SER A 25 -12.25 -14.66 22.16
CA SER A 25 -12.42 -15.73 21.18
C SER A 25 -12.72 -15.14 19.79
N PRO A 26 -12.05 -15.59 18.73
CA PRO A 26 -12.35 -15.17 17.37
C PRO A 26 -13.67 -15.78 16.82
N PHE A 27 -14.31 -16.66 17.57
CA PHE A 27 -15.57 -17.33 17.19
C PHE A 27 -16.78 -16.75 17.91
N ASP A 28 -16.58 -16.18 19.10
CA ASP A 28 -17.61 -15.55 19.90
C ASP A 28 -16.95 -14.60 20.92
N SER A 29 -17.09 -13.33 20.71
CA SER A 29 -16.48 -12.27 21.54
C SER A 29 -17.04 -12.19 22.96
N THR A 30 -18.23 -12.69 23.17
CA THR A 30 -18.94 -12.69 24.48
C THR A 30 -18.57 -13.88 25.33
N SER A 31 -18.04 -14.96 24.72
CA SER A 31 -17.76 -16.23 25.37
C SER A 31 -16.63 -16.15 26.38
N THR A 32 -16.77 -16.91 27.46
CA THR A 32 -15.65 -17.23 28.36
C THR A 32 -14.61 -18.04 27.63
N VAL A 33 -13.33 -17.74 27.87
CA VAL A 33 -12.19 -18.44 27.26
C VAL A 33 -11.39 -19.19 28.30
N TYR A 34 -11.16 -20.47 28.07
CA TYR A 34 -10.29 -21.31 28.90
C TYR A 34 -8.89 -21.38 28.31
N LYS A 35 -7.87 -21.14 29.13
CA LYS A 35 -6.47 -21.33 28.77
C LYS A 35 -6.13 -22.81 28.84
N CYS A 36 -5.56 -23.37 27.78
CA CYS A 36 -5.13 -24.74 27.66
C CYS A 36 -3.59 -24.83 27.57
N LYS A 37 -3.02 -26.04 27.55
CA LYS A 37 -1.58 -26.26 27.34
C LYS A 37 -1.12 -25.75 25.98
N ASN A 38 0.16 -25.41 25.83
CA ASN A 38 0.82 -25.05 24.58
C ASN A 38 0.18 -23.82 23.87
N HIS A 39 -0.10 -22.74 24.60
CA HIS A 39 -0.68 -21.50 24.08
C HIS A 39 -1.98 -21.69 23.27
N LYS A 40 -2.73 -22.75 23.60
CA LYS A 40 -4.07 -22.96 23.05
C LYS A 40 -5.12 -22.40 24.00
N TYR A 41 -6.23 -21.99 23.42
CA TYR A 41 -7.39 -21.45 24.11
C TYR A 41 -8.64 -22.16 23.61
N ARG A 42 -9.65 -22.31 24.46
CA ARG A 42 -10.94 -22.92 24.13
C ARG A 42 -12.06 -21.91 24.38
N CYS A 43 -12.88 -21.69 23.40
CA CYS A 43 -14.11 -20.94 23.51
C CYS A 43 -15.19 -21.81 24.21
N LYS A 44 -15.78 -21.33 25.32
CA LYS A 44 -16.79 -22.08 26.08
C LYS A 44 -18.04 -22.35 25.22
N ASN A 45 -18.60 -21.32 24.61
CA ASN A 45 -19.86 -21.40 23.89
C ASN A 45 -19.81 -22.26 22.63
N THR A 46 -18.69 -22.17 21.87
CA THR A 46 -18.56 -22.91 20.61
C THR A 46 -17.77 -24.21 20.73
N GLY A 47 -17.09 -24.44 21.86
CA GLY A 47 -16.21 -25.59 22.07
C GLY A 47 -14.91 -25.56 21.22
N LYS A 48 -14.76 -24.58 20.31
CA LYS A 48 -13.65 -24.53 19.35
C LYS A 48 -12.35 -24.08 20.02
N TYR A 49 -11.24 -24.67 19.55
CA TYR A 49 -9.90 -24.28 19.98
C TYR A 49 -9.31 -23.23 19.05
N PHE A 50 -8.53 -22.31 19.62
CA PHE A 50 -7.82 -21.29 18.88
C PHE A 50 -6.47 -20.95 19.51
N THR A 51 -5.66 -20.18 18.81
CA THR A 51 -4.38 -19.66 19.26
C THR A 51 -4.28 -18.18 18.85
N VAL A 52 -3.23 -17.49 19.26
CA VAL A 52 -2.95 -16.13 18.83
C VAL A 52 -2.85 -15.98 17.29
N LYS A 53 -2.55 -17.08 16.58
CA LYS A 53 -2.46 -17.10 15.09
C LYS A 53 -3.83 -17.20 14.40
N THR A 54 -4.88 -17.66 15.11
CA THR A 54 -6.20 -17.90 14.52
C THR A 54 -6.80 -16.60 13.98
N ASN A 55 -7.33 -16.64 12.75
CA ASN A 55 -7.87 -15.47 12.02
C ASN A 55 -6.85 -14.33 11.84
N THR A 56 -5.57 -14.67 11.67
CA THR A 56 -4.51 -13.74 11.28
C THR A 56 -3.79 -14.24 10.03
N ILE A 57 -2.89 -13.44 9.47
CA ILE A 57 -2.01 -13.88 8.37
C ILE A 57 -1.14 -15.10 8.73
N PHE A 58 -0.99 -15.38 10.02
CA PHE A 58 -0.22 -16.51 10.53
C PHE A 58 -1.05 -17.79 10.61
N ALA A 59 -2.36 -17.73 10.38
CA ALA A 59 -3.25 -18.87 10.43
C ALA A 59 -2.78 -19.97 9.45
N LYS A 60 -2.81 -21.21 9.93
CA LYS A 60 -2.37 -22.40 9.17
C LYS A 60 -0.91 -22.36 8.68
N SER A 61 -0.12 -21.36 9.08
CA SER A 61 1.30 -21.29 8.73
C SER A 61 2.12 -22.26 9.54
N LYS A 62 2.93 -23.09 8.86
CA LYS A 62 3.96 -23.95 9.47
C LYS A 62 5.25 -23.20 9.80
N ILE A 63 5.37 -21.96 9.37
CA ILE A 63 6.56 -21.12 9.57
C ILE A 63 6.53 -20.57 10.99
N PRO A 64 7.62 -20.65 11.76
CA PRO A 64 7.71 -20.09 13.10
C PRO A 64 7.39 -18.58 13.14
N LEU A 65 6.76 -18.13 14.22
CA LEU A 65 6.42 -16.70 14.40
C LEU A 65 7.65 -15.81 14.44
N ILE A 66 8.75 -16.32 14.99
CA ILE A 66 10.01 -15.57 15.02
C ILE A 66 10.46 -15.16 13.60
N LYS A 67 10.30 -16.02 12.60
CA LYS A 67 10.60 -15.70 11.19
C LYS A 67 9.59 -14.70 10.62
N TRP A 68 8.32 -14.78 10.99
CA TRP A 68 7.30 -13.83 10.60
C TRP A 68 7.56 -12.43 11.18
N LEU A 69 7.82 -12.33 12.47
CA LEU A 69 8.11 -11.05 13.13
C LEU A 69 9.40 -10.41 12.59
N TYR A 70 10.41 -11.23 12.31
CA TYR A 70 11.61 -10.75 11.67
C TYR A 70 11.35 -10.25 10.25
N LEU A 71 10.58 -10.98 9.46
CA LEU A 71 10.20 -10.50 8.12
C LEU A 71 9.44 -9.18 8.21
N ILE A 72 8.47 -9.04 9.10
CA ILE A 72 7.72 -7.81 9.30
C ILE A 72 8.65 -6.66 9.65
N PHE A 73 9.63 -6.88 10.54
CA PHE A 73 10.61 -5.89 10.92
C PHE A 73 11.45 -5.42 9.72
N ILE A 74 12.08 -6.33 8.99
CA ILE A 74 12.89 -5.94 7.82
C ILE A 74 12.02 -5.36 6.70
N TYR A 75 10.81 -5.88 6.49
CA TYR A 75 9.86 -5.38 5.51
C TYR A 75 9.44 -3.94 5.80
N THR A 76 9.19 -3.57 7.05
CA THR A 76 8.80 -2.21 7.43
C THR A 76 9.98 -1.24 7.51
N LYS A 77 11.18 -1.71 7.85
CA LYS A 77 12.39 -0.90 7.97
C LYS A 77 12.95 -0.45 6.63
N HIS A 78 12.94 -1.30 5.60
CA HIS A 78 13.53 -0.97 4.31
C HIS A 78 12.77 0.11 3.57
N LYS A 79 13.41 1.24 3.23
CA LYS A 79 12.79 2.38 2.54
C LYS A 79 12.30 2.04 1.12
N ARG A 80 13.06 1.22 0.37
CA ARG A 80 12.76 0.85 -1.03
C ARG A 80 12.14 -0.52 -1.19
N SER A 81 11.78 -1.20 -0.08
CA SER A 81 11.32 -2.57 -0.12
C SER A 81 12.43 -3.62 -0.12
N LEU A 82 12.05 -4.89 -0.18
CA LEU A 82 12.91 -6.05 -0.03
C LEU A 82 12.59 -7.06 -1.14
N SER A 83 13.59 -7.62 -1.81
CA SER A 83 13.37 -8.70 -2.76
C SER A 83 13.10 -10.02 -2.02
N SER A 84 12.30 -10.92 -2.64
CA SER A 84 12.03 -12.23 -2.06
C SER A 84 13.28 -13.12 -1.95
N HIS A 85 14.27 -12.91 -2.79
CA HIS A 85 15.56 -13.59 -2.69
C HIS A 85 16.36 -13.13 -1.47
N GLN A 86 16.38 -11.81 -1.18
CA GLN A 86 17.02 -11.30 0.02
C GLN A 86 16.29 -11.78 1.27
N ALA A 87 14.95 -11.66 1.29
CA ALA A 87 14.13 -12.16 2.39
C ALA A 87 14.36 -13.66 2.66
N ALA A 88 14.50 -14.46 1.62
CA ALA A 88 14.79 -15.90 1.74
C ALA A 88 16.12 -16.18 2.45
N ARG A 89 17.18 -15.44 2.07
CA ARG A 89 18.50 -15.55 2.72
C ARG A 89 18.44 -15.13 4.18
N ASP A 90 17.82 -13.99 4.47
CA ASP A 90 17.75 -13.42 5.82
C ASP A 90 16.94 -14.31 6.78
N LEU A 91 15.91 -15.01 6.25
CA LEU A 91 15.03 -15.88 7.03
C LEU A 91 15.48 -17.35 7.08
N GLY A 92 16.43 -17.76 6.25
CA GLY A 92 16.77 -19.17 6.07
C GLY A 92 15.57 -19.99 5.59
N VAL A 93 14.87 -19.54 4.55
CA VAL A 93 13.73 -20.24 3.93
C VAL A 93 13.89 -20.24 2.40
N THR A 94 13.08 -21.04 1.70
CA THR A 94 13.09 -21.00 0.23
C THR A 94 12.56 -19.66 -0.30
N GLN A 95 13.00 -19.24 -1.48
CA GLN A 95 12.50 -18.02 -2.13
C GLN A 95 10.97 -18.06 -2.32
N LYS A 96 10.41 -19.21 -2.69
CA LYS A 96 8.96 -19.41 -2.82
C LYS A 96 8.23 -19.14 -1.51
N THR A 97 8.78 -19.61 -0.38
CA THR A 97 8.24 -19.36 0.97
C THR A 97 8.32 -17.88 1.33
N ALA A 98 9.47 -17.24 1.12
CA ALA A 98 9.63 -15.81 1.39
C ALA A 98 8.67 -14.96 0.52
N TRP A 99 8.54 -15.29 -0.76
CA TRP A 99 7.60 -14.62 -1.65
C TRP A 99 6.14 -14.75 -1.18
N TYR A 100 5.74 -15.97 -0.77
CA TYR A 100 4.41 -16.21 -0.18
C TYR A 100 4.18 -15.35 1.07
N MET A 101 5.14 -15.34 2.01
CA MET A 101 5.06 -14.53 3.22
C MET A 101 4.93 -13.05 2.89
N MET A 102 5.75 -12.52 1.99
CA MET A 102 5.70 -11.13 1.55
C MET A 102 4.37 -10.78 0.86
N ASN A 103 3.79 -11.70 0.08
CA ASN A 103 2.46 -11.46 -0.51
C ASN A 103 1.36 -11.35 0.54
N LYS A 104 1.43 -12.15 1.62
CA LYS A 104 0.51 -11.99 2.76
C LYS A 104 0.66 -10.63 3.43
N LEU A 105 1.89 -10.13 3.56
CA LEU A 105 2.12 -8.78 4.06
C LEU A 105 1.52 -7.71 3.11
N ARG A 106 1.68 -7.84 1.80
CA ARG A 106 1.10 -6.90 0.82
C ARG A 106 -0.44 -6.88 0.86
N GLU A 107 -1.08 -8.01 1.11
CA GLU A 107 -2.54 -8.08 1.28
C GLU A 107 -3.03 -7.25 2.48
N LEU A 108 -2.23 -7.16 3.55
CA LEU A 108 -2.54 -6.27 4.68
C LEU A 108 -2.40 -4.80 4.32
N THR A 109 -1.37 -4.42 3.56
CA THR A 109 -1.19 -3.01 3.16
C THR A 109 -2.35 -2.51 2.30
N LYS A 110 -2.94 -3.37 1.45
CA LYS A 110 -4.14 -3.02 0.69
C LYS A 110 -5.28 -2.59 1.61
N ARG A 111 -5.60 -3.41 2.62
CA ARG A 111 -6.69 -3.13 3.56
C ARG A 111 -6.46 -1.82 4.32
N GLN A 112 -5.22 -1.54 4.72
CA GLN A 112 -4.85 -0.30 5.37
C GLN A 112 -5.09 0.92 4.48
N ASN A 113 -4.70 0.83 3.21
CA ASN A 113 -4.87 1.93 2.26
C ASN A 113 -6.37 2.19 1.93
N GLU A 114 -7.24 1.21 2.15
CA GLU A 114 -8.68 1.30 1.87
C GLU A 114 -9.51 1.75 3.08
N SER A 115 -8.96 1.66 4.30
CA SER A 115 -9.72 1.85 5.54
C SER A 115 -9.96 3.33 5.93
N SER A 116 -9.45 4.30 5.21
CA SER A 116 -9.61 5.72 5.56
C SER A 116 -9.82 6.62 4.34
N PRO A 117 -10.94 6.49 3.60
CA PRO A 117 -11.29 7.50 2.59
C PRO A 117 -11.52 8.87 3.22
N GLU A 118 -12.10 8.91 4.42
CA GLU A 118 -12.45 10.14 5.15
C GLU A 118 -11.23 10.98 5.55
N ASP A 119 -10.10 10.35 5.88
CA ASP A 119 -8.84 11.04 6.18
C ASP A 119 -8.22 11.75 4.98
N PHE A 120 -8.69 11.46 3.76
CA PHE A 120 -8.20 12.07 2.54
C PHE A 120 -9.07 13.23 2.05
N ALA A 121 -10.28 13.36 2.59
CA ALA A 121 -11.36 14.13 2.01
C ALA A 121 -11.32 15.65 2.29
N ALA A 122 -10.56 16.13 3.24
CA ALA A 122 -10.56 17.55 3.61
C ALA A 122 -9.27 18.21 3.10
N VAL A 123 -9.31 18.89 1.96
CA VAL A 123 -8.10 19.45 1.39
C VAL A 123 -8.17 20.96 1.28
N ILE A 124 -7.64 21.63 2.28
CA ILE A 124 -7.32 23.07 2.23
C ILE A 124 -6.23 23.35 1.19
N TRP A 125 -5.30 22.40 0.96
CA TRP A 125 -4.11 22.60 0.10
C TRP A 125 -4.21 22.01 -1.30
N GLY A 126 -5.32 21.34 -1.65
CA GLY A 126 -5.51 20.67 -2.94
C GLY A 126 -4.83 19.32 -3.09
N CYS A 127 -5.16 18.64 -4.18
CA CYS A 127 -4.62 17.34 -4.57
C CYS A 127 -3.95 17.42 -5.92
N GLU A 128 -2.83 16.71 -6.09
CA GLU A 128 -2.23 16.45 -7.40
C GLU A 128 -2.75 15.12 -7.94
N ILE A 129 -3.16 15.07 -9.19
CA ILE A 129 -3.57 13.84 -9.86
C ILE A 129 -2.73 13.61 -11.12
N ASP A 130 -2.37 12.36 -11.36
CA ASP A 130 -1.58 11.97 -12.55
C ASP A 130 -1.62 10.46 -12.77
N GLU A 131 -1.26 10.02 -13.99
CA GLU A 131 -1.10 8.62 -14.35
C GLU A 131 0.36 8.27 -14.57
N SER A 132 0.68 7.05 -14.19
CA SER A 132 1.97 6.47 -14.48
C SER A 132 1.85 5.09 -15.11
N TYR A 133 2.68 4.83 -16.10
CA TYR A 133 2.69 3.58 -16.85
C TYR A 133 3.91 2.76 -16.44
N ILE A 134 3.67 1.62 -15.79
CA ILE A 134 4.70 0.73 -15.25
C ILE A 134 4.87 -0.46 -16.18
N GLY A 135 6.07 -0.66 -16.69
CA GLY A 135 6.43 -1.74 -17.60
C GLY A 135 7.77 -1.51 -18.26
N GLY A 136 8.31 -2.56 -18.90
CA GLY A 136 9.56 -2.46 -19.63
C GLY A 136 9.45 -1.63 -20.91
N LYS A 137 10.59 -1.17 -21.43
CA LYS A 137 10.66 -0.50 -22.74
C LYS A 137 10.58 -1.56 -23.84
N ASN A 138 9.59 -1.43 -24.75
CA ASN A 138 9.39 -2.37 -25.85
C ASN A 138 10.64 -2.51 -26.74
N LYS A 139 11.43 -1.44 -26.91
CA LYS A 139 12.69 -1.48 -27.66
C LYS A 139 13.71 -2.48 -27.11
N ASN A 140 13.66 -2.76 -25.80
CA ASN A 140 14.59 -3.67 -25.11
C ASN A 140 14.11 -5.15 -25.14
N ARG A 141 12.97 -5.45 -25.78
CA ARG A 141 12.46 -6.81 -25.91
C ARG A 141 13.12 -7.53 -27.08
N HIS A 142 13.24 -8.84 -26.97
CA HIS A 142 13.62 -9.68 -28.11
C HIS A 142 12.65 -9.47 -29.28
N LYS A 143 13.13 -9.60 -30.51
CA LYS A 143 12.37 -9.33 -31.74
C LYS A 143 11.00 -10.05 -31.76
N ASN A 144 10.98 -11.32 -31.38
CA ASN A 144 9.77 -12.16 -31.30
C ASN A 144 8.82 -11.82 -30.13
N LYS A 145 9.21 -10.95 -29.21
CA LYS A 145 8.41 -10.51 -28.05
C LYS A 145 8.03 -9.04 -28.11
N LYS A 146 8.41 -8.36 -29.19
CA LYS A 146 8.02 -6.96 -29.40
C LYS A 146 6.52 -6.89 -29.67
N VAL A 147 5.85 -5.89 -29.07
CA VAL A 147 4.45 -5.61 -29.27
C VAL A 147 4.34 -4.47 -30.26
N GLU A 148 3.58 -4.68 -31.32
CA GLU A 148 3.37 -3.65 -32.36
C GLU A 148 2.54 -2.49 -31.82
N LYS A 149 2.79 -1.28 -32.37
CA LYS A 149 2.10 -0.03 -31.99
C LYS A 149 2.11 0.23 -30.47
N CYS A 150 3.29 0.00 -29.83
CA CYS A 150 3.47 0.05 -28.40
C CYS A 150 4.49 1.14 -28.06
N GLN A 151 4.00 2.39 -27.96
CA GLN A 151 4.79 3.56 -27.59
C GLN A 151 4.16 4.31 -26.41
N GLY A 152 4.99 5.02 -25.66
CA GLY A 152 4.55 5.94 -24.60
C GLY A 152 3.58 5.34 -23.58
N ARG A 153 2.33 5.75 -23.64
CA ARG A 153 1.20 5.40 -22.75
C ARG A 153 0.45 4.13 -23.18
N SER A 154 1.08 3.17 -23.86
CA SER A 154 0.42 1.97 -24.36
C SER A 154 0.01 1.00 -23.25
N TYR A 155 -1.27 0.63 -23.21
CA TYR A 155 -1.82 -0.40 -22.30
C TYR A 155 -1.43 -1.84 -22.65
N LYS A 156 -0.90 -2.06 -23.86
CA LYS A 156 -0.56 -3.41 -24.36
C LYS A 156 0.61 -4.04 -23.61
N ASP A 157 1.57 -3.21 -23.18
CA ASP A 157 2.81 -3.69 -22.54
C ASP A 157 3.10 -3.04 -21.20
N LYS A 158 2.31 -2.04 -20.79
CA LYS A 158 2.46 -1.36 -19.51
C LYS A 158 1.18 -1.45 -18.70
N VAL A 159 1.34 -1.33 -17.40
CA VAL A 159 0.24 -1.29 -16.45
C VAL A 159 0.04 0.15 -16.03
N PRO A 160 -1.11 0.77 -16.35
CA PRO A 160 -1.40 2.12 -15.90
C PRO A 160 -1.73 2.12 -14.42
N VAL A 161 -1.20 3.11 -13.72
CA VAL A 161 -1.46 3.37 -12.30
C VAL A 161 -1.90 4.82 -12.20
N PHE A 162 -3.11 5.04 -11.72
CA PHE A 162 -3.64 6.36 -11.42
C PHE A 162 -3.36 6.71 -9.96
N GLY A 163 -2.99 7.95 -9.69
CA GLY A 163 -2.67 8.43 -8.35
C GLY A 163 -3.32 9.75 -7.99
N ILE A 164 -3.56 9.88 -6.70
CA ILE A 164 -4.04 11.10 -6.06
C ILE A 164 -3.10 11.39 -4.90
N LEU A 165 -2.38 12.49 -4.95
CA LEU A 165 -1.49 12.95 -3.90
C LEU A 165 -2.06 14.19 -3.24
N GLN A 166 -2.43 14.08 -1.97
CA GLN A 166 -2.72 15.24 -1.14
C GLN A 166 -1.43 16.04 -0.92
N ARG A 167 -1.43 17.33 -1.18
CA ARG A 167 -0.26 18.19 -0.89
C ARG A 167 0.08 18.12 0.58
N ASN A 168 1.35 17.86 0.88
CA ASN A 168 1.87 17.61 2.22
C ASN A 168 1.27 16.41 2.98
N GLY A 169 0.46 15.58 2.31
CA GLY A 169 -0.32 14.51 2.90
C GLY A 169 -0.03 13.12 2.36
N LYS A 170 -1.10 12.38 2.20
CA LYS A 170 -1.13 10.97 1.81
C LYS A 170 -1.20 10.81 0.28
N LEU A 171 -0.71 9.67 -0.19
CA LEU A 171 -0.83 9.19 -1.56
C LEU A 171 -1.86 8.06 -1.62
N ILE A 172 -2.72 8.10 -2.63
CA ILE A 172 -3.53 6.96 -3.08
C ILE A 172 -3.04 6.60 -4.48
N ALA A 173 -2.89 5.32 -4.76
CA ALA A 173 -2.53 4.85 -6.09
C ALA A 173 -3.26 3.55 -6.42
N LYS A 174 -3.91 3.51 -7.59
CA LYS A 174 -4.71 2.38 -8.06
C LYS A 174 -4.26 1.96 -9.45
N VAL A 175 -4.10 0.66 -9.63
CA VAL A 175 -3.97 0.07 -10.96
C VAL A 175 -5.33 0.18 -11.64
N VAL A 176 -5.34 0.75 -12.82
CA VAL A 176 -6.56 0.93 -13.63
C VAL A 176 -6.43 0.17 -14.95
N GLU A 177 -7.54 -0.14 -15.57
CA GLU A 177 -7.54 -0.77 -16.89
C GLU A 177 -7.24 0.25 -17.98
N ARG A 178 -7.83 1.42 -17.85
CA ARG A 178 -7.71 2.55 -18.78
C ARG A 178 -7.61 3.86 -17.99
N THR A 179 -7.13 4.90 -18.65
CA THR A 179 -6.95 6.23 -18.07
C THR A 179 -7.91 7.28 -18.71
N ASP A 180 -9.03 6.81 -19.29
CA ASP A 180 -10.11 7.70 -19.67
C ASP A 180 -10.95 8.13 -18.46
N MET A 181 -11.70 9.21 -18.62
CA MET A 181 -12.50 9.79 -17.54
C MET A 181 -13.57 8.82 -16.99
N GLU A 182 -14.10 7.93 -17.83
CA GLU A 182 -15.07 6.91 -17.38
C GLU A 182 -14.50 6.02 -16.28
N HIS A 183 -13.21 5.65 -16.38
CA HIS A 183 -12.53 4.79 -15.40
C HIS A 183 -11.97 5.59 -14.21
N LEU A 184 -11.57 6.85 -14.41
CA LEU A 184 -10.94 7.65 -13.35
C LEU A 184 -11.94 8.42 -12.48
N LEU A 185 -13.05 8.88 -13.03
CA LEU A 185 -14.05 9.67 -12.32
C LEU A 185 -14.60 8.98 -11.05
N PRO A 186 -14.92 7.68 -11.05
CA PRO A 186 -15.37 6.99 -9.83
C PRO A 186 -14.31 7.00 -8.73
N ILE A 187 -13.02 6.91 -9.09
CA ILE A 187 -11.91 6.95 -8.14
C ILE A 187 -11.76 8.37 -7.58
N ILE A 188 -11.80 9.38 -8.44
CA ILE A 188 -11.72 10.80 -8.05
C ILE A 188 -12.85 11.13 -7.06
N LYS A 189 -14.10 10.85 -7.44
CA LYS A 189 -15.28 11.12 -6.59
C LYS A 189 -15.27 10.36 -5.26
N LYS A 190 -14.66 9.19 -5.22
CA LYS A 190 -14.53 8.40 -3.99
C LYS A 190 -13.58 9.04 -2.98
N TYR A 191 -12.48 9.64 -3.45
CA TYR A 191 -11.37 10.04 -2.59
C TYR A 191 -11.20 11.56 -2.47
N ILE A 192 -11.71 12.35 -3.40
CA ILE A 192 -11.59 13.82 -3.38
C ILE A 192 -12.96 14.43 -3.08
N LYS A 193 -13.01 15.28 -2.07
CA LYS A 193 -14.23 16.01 -1.69
C LYS A 193 -14.58 17.05 -2.77
N LYS A 194 -15.85 17.17 -3.11
CA LYS A 194 -16.35 18.24 -3.99
C LYS A 194 -15.91 19.63 -3.50
N GLY A 195 -15.61 20.52 -4.43
CA GLY A 195 -15.08 21.85 -4.15
C GLY A 195 -13.57 21.89 -3.88
N SER A 196 -12.88 20.75 -3.90
CA SER A 196 -11.43 20.72 -3.72
C SER A 196 -10.70 21.22 -4.97
N VAL A 197 -9.50 21.80 -4.77
CA VAL A 197 -8.58 22.15 -5.85
C VAL A 197 -7.84 20.89 -6.33
N ILE A 198 -7.84 20.66 -7.64
CA ILE A 198 -7.11 19.56 -8.28
C ILE A 198 -6.05 20.14 -9.21
N TYR A 199 -4.80 19.72 -9.00
CA TYR A 199 -3.65 20.05 -9.83
C TYR A 199 -3.34 18.88 -10.76
N THR A 200 -3.17 19.18 -12.06
CA THR A 200 -2.92 18.16 -13.10
C THR A 200 -1.98 18.69 -14.19
N ASP A 201 -1.39 17.79 -14.98
CA ASP A 201 -0.52 18.12 -16.12
C ASP A 201 -1.24 18.17 -17.45
N GLY A 202 -2.55 17.93 -17.49
CA GLY A 202 -3.31 17.82 -18.74
C GLY A 202 -4.70 18.46 -18.73
N LEU A 203 -5.14 18.82 -19.93
CA LEU A 203 -6.50 19.32 -20.19
C LEU A 203 -7.56 18.19 -20.22
N GLU A 204 -7.12 16.93 -20.11
CA GLU A 204 -7.99 15.74 -20.22
C GLU A 204 -9.02 15.63 -19.09
N TYR A 205 -8.88 16.46 -18.04
CA TYR A 205 -9.74 16.49 -16.85
C TYR A 205 -10.82 17.59 -16.88
N SER A 206 -11.06 18.23 -18.03
CA SER A 206 -12.05 19.32 -18.16
C SER A 206 -13.47 18.95 -17.72
N GLY A 207 -13.85 17.66 -17.79
CA GLY A 207 -15.15 17.17 -17.31
C GLY A 207 -15.33 17.16 -15.78
N LEU A 208 -14.33 17.61 -15.00
CA LEU A 208 -14.39 17.71 -13.54
C LEU A 208 -14.75 19.13 -13.05
N THR A 209 -14.85 20.12 -13.92
CA THR A 209 -15.01 21.53 -13.55
C THR A 209 -16.30 21.85 -12.80
N ASP A 210 -17.35 21.02 -12.93
CA ASP A 210 -18.62 21.21 -12.22
C ASP A 210 -18.51 20.87 -10.72
N ASP A 211 -17.61 19.94 -10.38
CA ASP A 211 -17.46 19.42 -9.03
C ASP A 211 -16.16 19.90 -8.33
N TYR A 212 -15.16 20.38 -9.11
CA TYR A 212 -13.80 20.68 -8.61
C TYR A 212 -13.19 21.93 -9.26
N ILE A 213 -12.25 22.57 -8.56
CA ILE A 213 -11.45 23.67 -9.09
C ILE A 213 -10.22 23.07 -9.76
N ILE A 214 -10.13 23.08 -11.09
CA ILE A 214 -9.02 22.49 -11.82
C ILE A 214 -7.94 23.54 -12.10
N ARG A 215 -6.69 23.21 -11.74
CA ARG A 215 -5.50 23.99 -12.04
C ARG A 215 -4.51 23.12 -12.79
N SER A 216 -4.19 23.48 -14.03
CA SER A 216 -3.33 22.66 -14.89
C SER A 216 -2.04 23.36 -15.27
N VAL A 217 -0.97 22.57 -15.40
CA VAL A 217 0.31 22.98 -15.99
C VAL A 217 0.44 22.34 -17.37
N ASN A 218 0.97 23.09 -18.33
CA ASN A 218 1.16 22.58 -19.69
C ASN A 218 2.64 22.19 -19.91
N HIS A 219 2.96 20.93 -19.68
CA HIS A 219 4.30 20.40 -19.89
C HIS A 219 4.72 20.42 -21.38
N SER A 220 3.77 20.36 -22.32
CA SER A 220 4.06 20.48 -23.75
C SER A 220 4.60 21.86 -24.11
N ALA A 221 4.19 22.89 -23.39
CA ALA A 221 4.72 24.24 -23.47
C ALA A 221 5.97 24.46 -22.60
N ARG A 222 6.56 23.40 -22.04
CA ARG A 222 7.68 23.45 -21.08
C ARG A 222 7.39 24.26 -19.82
N LEU A 223 6.12 24.43 -19.48
CA LEU A 223 5.70 25.05 -18.22
C LEU A 223 5.54 23.96 -17.17
N TYR A 224 6.43 23.93 -16.18
CA TYR A 224 6.44 22.93 -15.11
C TYR A 224 5.80 23.42 -13.81
N GLY A 225 5.48 24.70 -13.75
CA GLY A 225 4.77 25.32 -12.64
C GLY A 225 4.76 26.83 -12.77
N TYR A 226 3.79 27.46 -12.13
CA TYR A 226 3.67 28.91 -12.05
C TYR A 226 3.05 29.29 -10.70
N PHE A 227 3.15 30.57 -10.35
CA PHE A 227 2.50 31.12 -9.18
C PHE A 227 1.23 31.85 -9.60
N GLU A 228 0.18 31.72 -8.81
CA GLU A 228 -1.04 32.51 -8.91
C GLU A 228 -1.49 32.92 -7.50
N PHE A 229 -2.38 33.89 -7.40
CA PHE A 229 -3.04 34.24 -6.16
C PHE A 229 -4.38 33.52 -6.08
N ASP A 230 -4.71 32.98 -4.92
CA ASP A 230 -6.03 32.40 -4.66
C ASP A 230 -7.05 33.50 -4.26
N GLU A 231 -8.28 33.10 -3.97
CA GLU A 231 -9.35 34.01 -3.57
C GLU A 231 -9.08 34.78 -2.26
N THR A 232 -8.06 34.38 -1.50
CA THR A 232 -7.63 35.00 -0.24
C THR A 232 -6.35 35.82 -0.40
N ASP A 233 -5.95 36.15 -1.63
CA ASP A 233 -4.69 36.80 -1.98
C ASP A 233 -3.43 36.04 -1.50
N ALA A 234 -3.56 34.73 -1.20
CA ALA A 234 -2.41 33.89 -0.90
C ALA A 234 -1.74 33.39 -2.18
N MET A 235 -0.44 33.58 -2.26
CA MET A 235 0.36 33.09 -3.39
C MET A 235 0.48 31.56 -3.32
N ILE A 236 -0.05 30.88 -4.32
CA ILE A 236 -0.01 29.43 -4.45
C ILE A 236 0.81 28.99 -5.66
N MET A 237 1.54 27.89 -5.51
CA MET A 237 2.27 27.30 -6.63
C MET A 237 1.41 26.25 -7.31
N VAL A 238 1.12 26.44 -8.59
CA VAL A 238 0.46 25.47 -9.46
C VAL A 238 1.54 24.59 -10.08
N CYS A 239 1.58 23.34 -9.69
CA CYS A 239 2.50 22.35 -10.23
C CYS A 239 2.01 20.92 -9.89
N ASN A 240 2.56 19.92 -10.59
CA ASN A 240 2.27 18.50 -10.40
C ASN A 240 3.51 17.70 -9.95
N ASN A 241 4.53 18.40 -9.46
CA ASN A 241 5.85 17.84 -9.16
C ASN A 241 5.84 16.79 -8.03
N GLY A 242 4.91 16.91 -7.09
CA GLY A 242 4.81 16.00 -5.95
C GLY A 242 4.47 14.58 -6.39
N ILE A 243 3.43 14.43 -7.21
CA ILE A 243 3.00 13.13 -7.70
C ILE A 243 3.98 12.55 -8.73
N GLU A 244 4.59 13.39 -9.59
CA GLU A 244 5.65 12.95 -10.50
C GLU A 244 6.86 12.38 -9.73
N ASN A 245 7.25 13.02 -8.62
CA ASN A 245 8.29 12.50 -7.74
C ASN A 245 7.88 11.17 -7.11
N ALA A 246 6.62 11.02 -6.68
CA ALA A 246 6.09 9.76 -6.18
C ALA A 246 6.20 8.65 -7.24
N TRP A 247 5.87 8.93 -8.50
CA TRP A 247 6.03 7.98 -9.61
C TRP A 247 7.50 7.61 -9.88
N SER A 248 8.39 8.57 -9.79
CA SER A 248 9.83 8.32 -9.93
C SER A 248 10.32 7.33 -8.86
N HIS A 249 9.86 7.49 -7.61
CA HIS A 249 10.19 6.58 -6.52
C HIS A 249 9.55 5.19 -6.70
N LEU A 250 8.28 5.10 -7.12
CA LEU A 250 7.61 3.85 -7.42
C LEU A 250 8.34 3.07 -8.53
N LYS A 251 8.66 3.74 -9.64
CA LYS A 251 9.40 3.14 -10.76
C LYS A 251 10.77 2.64 -10.32
N ARG A 252 11.53 3.42 -9.54
CA ARG A 252 12.83 2.99 -8.97
C ARG A 252 12.68 1.79 -8.04
N THR A 253 11.61 1.69 -7.27
CA THR A 253 11.33 0.52 -6.43
C THR A 253 11.04 -0.72 -7.27
N ILE A 254 10.18 -0.61 -8.28
CA ILE A 254 9.83 -1.73 -9.16
C ILE A 254 11.06 -2.22 -9.93
N PHE A 255 11.75 -1.31 -10.63
CA PHE A 255 12.88 -1.70 -11.49
C PHE A 255 14.15 -2.05 -10.70
N GLY A 256 14.40 -1.40 -9.57
CA GLY A 256 15.62 -1.63 -8.79
C GLY A 256 15.54 -2.81 -7.82
N THR A 257 14.35 -3.15 -7.32
CA THR A 257 14.19 -4.22 -6.32
C THR A 257 13.56 -5.48 -6.92
N TYR A 258 12.56 -5.32 -7.78
CA TYR A 258 11.76 -6.45 -8.30
C TYR A 258 12.05 -6.77 -9.75
N TYR A 259 12.69 -5.86 -10.49
CA TYR A 259 12.95 -5.90 -11.93
C TYR A 259 11.68 -5.97 -12.79
N HIS A 260 10.78 -6.89 -12.50
CA HIS A 260 9.52 -7.08 -13.20
C HIS A 260 8.42 -7.54 -12.24
N VAL A 261 7.24 -6.96 -12.40
CA VAL A 261 6.01 -7.37 -11.70
C VAL A 261 4.93 -7.59 -12.73
N SER A 262 4.30 -8.77 -12.73
CA SER A 262 3.21 -9.06 -13.65
C SER A 262 1.96 -8.22 -13.32
N ARG A 263 1.13 -7.93 -14.34
CA ARG A 263 -0.09 -7.13 -14.20
C ARG A 263 -1.00 -7.65 -13.06
N LYS A 264 -1.13 -8.98 -12.94
CA LYS A 264 -1.92 -9.66 -11.90
C LYS A 264 -1.55 -9.24 -10.48
N TYR A 265 -0.29 -8.97 -10.22
CA TYR A 265 0.21 -8.65 -8.87
C TYR A 265 0.54 -7.16 -8.69
N MET A 266 0.46 -6.35 -9.73
CA MET A 266 0.94 -4.96 -9.71
C MET A 266 0.31 -4.16 -8.56
N GLN A 267 -1.01 -4.26 -8.35
CA GLN A 267 -1.68 -3.53 -7.27
C GLN A 267 -1.07 -3.83 -5.89
N LYS A 268 -0.69 -5.08 -5.60
CA LYS A 268 -0.07 -5.44 -4.31
C LYS A 268 1.26 -4.71 -4.07
N TYR A 269 2.02 -4.49 -5.13
CA TYR A 269 3.29 -3.76 -5.05
C TYR A 269 3.08 -2.25 -5.00
N VAL A 270 2.06 -1.75 -5.67
CA VAL A 270 1.62 -0.36 -5.55
C VAL A 270 1.13 -0.09 -4.13
N ASP A 271 0.31 -0.97 -3.53
CA ASP A 271 -0.16 -0.83 -2.16
C ASP A 271 0.99 -0.84 -1.14
N GLU A 272 2.00 -1.71 -1.35
CA GLU A 272 3.22 -1.70 -0.54
C GLU A 272 3.97 -0.37 -0.64
N TYR A 273 4.09 0.19 -1.84
CA TYR A 273 4.72 1.49 -2.04
C TYR A 273 3.93 2.62 -1.37
N VAL A 274 2.61 2.65 -1.55
CA VAL A 274 1.70 3.63 -0.92
C VAL A 274 1.81 3.60 0.60
N PHE A 275 1.83 2.41 1.20
CA PHE A 275 2.07 2.27 2.65
C PHE A 275 3.38 2.92 3.09
N ARG A 276 4.49 2.66 2.38
CA ARG A 276 5.80 3.25 2.70
C ARG A 276 5.79 4.76 2.54
N PHE A 277 5.17 5.25 1.48
CA PHE A 277 5.04 6.68 1.23
C PHE A 277 4.24 7.35 2.36
N ASN A 278 3.10 6.81 2.72
CA ASN A 278 2.20 7.37 3.72
C ASN A 278 2.76 7.29 5.15
N THR A 279 3.65 6.33 5.41
CA THR A 279 4.32 6.17 6.71
C THR A 279 5.75 6.70 6.74
N ARG A 280 6.17 7.49 5.71
CA ARG A 280 7.56 7.94 5.56
C ARG A 280 8.08 8.82 6.71
N LYS A 281 7.19 9.51 7.40
CA LYS A 281 7.51 10.37 8.54
C LYS A 281 7.64 9.60 9.87
N LEU A 282 7.17 8.33 9.91
CA LEU A 282 7.26 7.50 11.11
C LEU A 282 8.66 6.92 11.28
N ARG A 283 9.08 6.75 12.54
CA ARG A 283 10.27 5.97 12.88
C ARG A 283 10.04 4.49 12.55
N ASP A 284 11.12 3.75 12.33
CA ASP A 284 11.02 2.31 11.95
C ASP A 284 10.29 1.47 13.01
N SER A 285 10.51 1.78 14.31
CA SER A 285 9.79 1.15 15.42
C SER A 285 8.30 1.38 15.36
N ASP A 286 7.89 2.63 15.10
CA ASP A 286 6.49 3.03 15.08
C ASP A 286 5.76 2.40 13.89
N ARG A 287 6.45 2.35 12.73
CA ARG A 287 5.94 1.66 11.53
C ARG A 287 5.79 0.15 11.75
N PHE A 288 6.74 -0.49 12.45
CA PHE A 288 6.63 -1.90 12.82
C PHE A 288 5.44 -2.15 13.74
N HIS A 289 5.26 -1.32 14.78
CA HIS A 289 4.13 -1.47 15.71
C HIS A 289 2.79 -1.20 15.02
N LEU A 290 2.71 -0.18 14.18
CA LEU A 290 1.54 0.11 13.36
C LEU A 290 1.16 -1.11 12.51
N TYR A 291 2.15 -1.72 11.86
CA TYR A 291 1.93 -2.90 11.01
C TYR A 291 1.41 -4.10 11.80
N LEU A 292 1.94 -4.32 13.01
CA LEU A 292 1.45 -5.38 13.90
C LEU A 292 0.03 -5.13 14.40
N GLN A 293 -0.38 -3.89 14.63
CA GLN A 293 -1.76 -3.57 14.99
C GLN A 293 -2.73 -4.05 13.91
N TYR A 294 -2.42 -3.82 12.62
CA TYR A 294 -3.27 -4.31 11.53
C TYR A 294 -3.39 -5.84 11.52
N ILE A 295 -2.30 -6.56 11.82
CA ILE A 295 -2.34 -8.02 11.91
C ILE A 295 -3.25 -8.49 13.06
N CYS A 296 -3.21 -7.79 14.18
CA CYS A 296 -3.93 -8.17 15.40
C CYS A 296 -5.41 -7.75 15.38
N CYS A 297 -5.73 -6.62 14.76
CA CYS A 297 -7.10 -6.06 14.73
C CYS A 297 -8.00 -6.68 13.66
N ILE A 298 -7.44 -7.39 12.67
CA ILE A 298 -8.21 -7.97 11.58
C ILE A 298 -8.79 -9.32 12.04
N GLY A 299 -10.01 -9.28 12.54
CA GLY A 299 -10.75 -10.46 12.99
C GLY A 299 -11.28 -11.40 11.90
N GLU A 300 -10.95 -11.19 10.60
CA GLU A 300 -11.53 -11.96 9.49
C GLU A 300 -10.49 -12.33 8.43
N TYR A 301 -9.79 -13.44 8.68
CA TYR A 301 -9.26 -14.28 7.62
C TYR A 301 -10.13 -15.56 7.59
N GLY A 302 -11.33 -15.43 7.05
CA GLY A 302 -12.16 -16.57 6.67
C GLY A 302 -11.77 -17.06 5.29
#